data_9a8ee70d15e7937a6d557315c2f79864
#
_entry.id   9a8ee70d15e7937a6d557315c2f79864
#
_cell.length_a   1.000
_cell.length_b   1.000
_cell.length_c   1.000
_cell.angle_alpha   90.00
_cell.angle_beta   90.00
_cell.angle_gamma   90.00
#
_symmetry.space_group_name_H-M   'P 1'
#
loop_
_entity.id
_entity.type
_entity.pdbx_description
1 polymer ?
#
loop_
_entity_poly.entity_id
_entity_poly.type
_entity_poly.pdbx_seq_one_letter_code
_entity_poly.pdbx_strand_id
1 'polypeptide(L)'
;MEVSMFAQHDNMTLSIEELKTIVKNLRKDGLNSQQIADELSLSQDTIQWLLTDSTSERPTDVRVGWRTIGVRPARITAIGEIMADVVIEEVETVDTVVGISINGIAFAHEVAQSLDVEVAIHRNVDGEPGAGALSNKYGQVGGGKKVVIIDDVLSSGVTMSNTIAAIRAAGGEVVLALVLVNKTVRNEVDDVPLRGLIRAVPV
;
A
#
# COMPACT_ATOMS: atom_id res chain seq x y z
N MET A 1 -2.29 19.12 21.70
CA MET A 1 -3.76 18.99 21.70
C MET A 1 -4.36 18.89 20.28
N GLU A 2 -3.55 18.74 19.23
CA GLU A 2 -3.97 18.64 17.81
C GLU A 2 -4.15 17.21 17.28
N VAL A 3 -3.57 16.21 17.94
CA VAL A 3 -3.67 14.79 17.52
C VAL A 3 -5.11 14.23 17.60
N SER A 4 -5.99 14.89 18.37
CA SER A 4 -7.39 14.47 18.54
C SER A 4 -8.28 14.76 17.32
N MET A 5 -7.89 15.69 16.47
CA MET A 5 -8.72 16.11 15.33
C MET A 5 -8.70 15.07 14.20
N PHE A 6 -7.55 14.44 13.94
CA PHE A 6 -7.42 13.39 12.92
C PHE A 6 -8.18 12.10 13.27
N ALA A 7 -8.26 11.76 14.56
CA ALA A 7 -8.94 10.53 15.01
C ALA A 7 -10.46 10.55 14.81
N GLN A 8 -11.08 11.72 14.67
CA GLN A 8 -12.53 11.87 14.49
C GLN A 8 -12.95 11.82 13.00
N HIS A 9 -12.03 12.08 12.06
CA HIS A 9 -12.38 12.22 10.65
C HIS A 9 -12.44 10.91 9.85
N ASP A 10 -11.93 9.81 10.40
CA ASP A 10 -11.84 8.52 9.68
C ASP A 10 -13.21 7.84 9.47
N ASN A 11 -14.22 8.22 10.23
CA ASN A 11 -15.60 7.73 10.11
C ASN A 11 -16.58 8.74 9.49
N MET A 12 -16.12 9.92 9.05
CA MET A 12 -16.98 10.95 8.48
C MET A 12 -16.77 11.09 6.99
N THR A 13 -17.85 11.33 6.27
CA THR A 13 -17.80 11.76 4.88
C THR A 13 -17.22 13.18 4.85
N LEU A 14 -15.93 13.32 4.54
CA LEU A 14 -15.27 14.61 4.43
C LEU A 14 -15.75 15.33 3.17
N SER A 15 -16.09 16.59 3.31
CA SER A 15 -16.32 17.48 2.17
C SER A 15 -15.01 17.75 1.40
N ILE A 16 -15.12 18.19 0.17
CA ILE A 16 -13.94 18.57 -0.65
C ILE A 16 -13.12 19.65 0.03
N GLU A 17 -13.77 20.64 0.66
CA GLU A 17 -13.10 21.75 1.34
C GLU A 17 -12.34 21.30 2.60
N GLU A 18 -12.89 20.34 3.34
CA GLU A 18 -12.20 19.70 4.45
C GLU A 18 -10.99 18.91 3.97
N LEU A 19 -11.13 18.13 2.89
CA LEU A 19 -10.01 17.40 2.29
C LEU A 19 -8.91 18.35 1.81
N LYS A 20 -9.25 19.44 1.12
CA LYS A 20 -8.27 20.46 0.70
C LYS A 20 -7.51 21.03 1.90
N THR A 21 -8.22 21.30 3.00
CA THR A 21 -7.61 21.84 4.23
C THR A 21 -6.63 20.82 4.84
N ILE A 22 -7.03 19.55 4.93
CA ILE A 22 -6.18 18.48 5.46
C ILE A 22 -4.93 18.30 4.59
N VAL A 23 -5.09 18.20 3.26
CA VAL A 23 -3.99 18.05 2.31
C VAL A 23 -2.99 19.21 2.39
N LYS A 24 -3.50 20.47 2.49
CA LYS A 24 -2.64 21.65 2.65
C LYS A 24 -1.86 21.63 3.98
N ASN A 25 -2.46 21.14 5.06
CA ASN A 25 -1.80 21.01 6.34
C ASN A 25 -0.71 19.95 6.30
N LEU A 26 -1.00 18.73 5.81
CA LEU A 26 -0.01 17.67 5.64
C LEU A 26 1.17 18.11 4.75
N ARG A 27 0.89 18.91 3.71
CA ARG A 27 1.94 19.50 2.87
C ARG A 27 2.82 20.47 3.62
N LYS A 28 2.24 21.31 4.51
CA LYS A 28 3.00 22.23 5.39
C LYS A 28 3.83 21.48 6.42
N ASP A 29 3.35 20.33 6.88
CA ASP A 29 4.06 19.44 7.82
C ASP A 29 5.22 18.69 7.13
N GLY A 30 5.43 18.89 5.81
CA GLY A 30 6.57 18.39 5.06
C GLY A 30 6.30 17.10 4.28
N LEU A 31 5.08 16.58 4.29
CA LEU A 31 4.76 15.39 3.52
C LEU A 31 4.72 15.71 2.02
N ASN A 32 5.27 14.80 1.20
CA ASN A 32 5.12 14.89 -0.25
C ASN A 32 3.77 14.33 -0.71
N SER A 33 3.47 14.47 -2.01
CA SER A 33 2.16 14.06 -2.56
C SER A 33 1.89 12.56 -2.44
N GLN A 34 2.93 11.71 -2.53
CA GLN A 34 2.79 10.27 -2.33
C GLN A 34 2.45 9.95 -0.88
N GLN A 35 3.19 10.51 0.07
CA GLN A 35 2.95 10.31 1.51
C GLN A 35 1.55 10.78 1.93
N ILE A 36 1.08 11.90 1.35
CA ILE A 36 -0.28 12.39 1.59
C ILE A 36 -1.32 11.44 0.97
N ALA A 37 -1.04 10.89 -0.21
CA ALA A 37 -1.91 9.92 -0.86
C ALA A 37 -2.03 8.63 -0.03
N ASP A 38 -0.91 8.13 0.48
CA ASP A 38 -0.86 6.95 1.36
C ASP A 38 -1.61 7.22 2.69
N GLU A 39 -1.38 8.38 3.33
CA GLU A 39 -2.03 8.76 4.59
C GLU A 39 -3.56 8.88 4.46
N LEU A 40 -4.04 9.41 3.34
CA LEU A 40 -5.47 9.64 3.10
C LEU A 40 -6.15 8.48 2.34
N SER A 41 -5.39 7.48 1.91
CA SER A 41 -5.85 6.38 1.03
C SER A 41 -6.55 6.90 -0.23
N LEU A 42 -5.96 7.95 -0.83
CA LEU A 42 -6.39 8.57 -2.08
C LEU A 42 -5.34 8.34 -3.17
N SER A 43 -5.71 8.52 -4.43
CA SER A 43 -4.75 8.50 -5.54
C SER A 43 -3.89 9.77 -5.55
N GLN A 44 -2.68 9.68 -6.11
CA GLN A 44 -1.83 10.86 -6.30
C GLN A 44 -2.51 11.93 -7.17
N ASP A 45 -3.26 11.52 -8.19
CA ASP A 45 -3.99 12.45 -9.07
C ASP A 45 -5.03 13.24 -8.27
N THR A 46 -5.73 12.59 -7.34
CA THR A 46 -6.66 13.25 -6.43
C THR A 46 -5.94 14.23 -5.50
N ILE A 47 -4.78 13.87 -4.96
CA ILE A 47 -3.98 14.78 -4.12
C ILE A 47 -3.49 15.98 -4.93
N GLN A 48 -2.98 15.79 -6.14
CA GLN A 48 -2.58 16.89 -7.02
C GLN A 48 -3.76 17.82 -7.34
N TRP A 49 -4.92 17.25 -7.64
CA TRP A 49 -6.14 18.02 -7.87
C TRP A 49 -6.56 18.83 -6.63
N LEU A 50 -6.48 18.24 -5.41
CA LEU A 50 -6.79 18.93 -4.15
C LEU A 50 -5.79 20.04 -3.81
N LEU A 51 -4.53 19.93 -4.23
CA LEU A 51 -3.48 20.94 -4.01
C LEU A 51 -3.56 22.11 -5.00
N THR A 52 -4.11 21.85 -6.18
CA THR A 52 -4.28 22.88 -7.21
C THR A 52 -5.69 23.45 -7.10
N ASP A 53 -5.83 24.79 -7.20
CA ASP A 53 -7.16 25.43 -7.35
C ASP A 53 -7.64 25.29 -8.82
N SER A 54 -7.41 24.09 -9.38
CA SER A 54 -7.72 23.78 -10.77
C SER A 54 -9.23 23.70 -10.97
N THR A 55 -9.71 24.29 -12.07
CA THR A 55 -11.08 24.14 -12.58
C THR A 55 -11.27 22.84 -13.38
N SER A 56 -10.24 21.97 -13.41
CA SER A 56 -10.32 20.68 -14.06
C SER A 56 -11.34 19.76 -13.39
N GLU A 57 -11.87 18.82 -14.16
CA GLU A 57 -12.80 17.82 -13.67
C GLU A 57 -12.17 17.03 -12.51
N ARG A 58 -12.97 16.78 -11.46
CA ARG A 58 -12.53 16.03 -10.29
C ARG A 58 -12.16 14.61 -10.69
N PRO A 59 -10.97 14.10 -10.34
CA PRO A 59 -10.63 12.70 -10.54
C PRO A 59 -11.63 11.78 -9.83
N THR A 60 -12.02 10.71 -10.50
CA THR A 60 -12.85 9.66 -9.90
C THR A 60 -11.97 8.82 -8.97
N ASP A 61 -12.27 8.85 -7.69
CA ASP A 61 -11.50 8.12 -6.68
C ASP A 61 -12.42 7.66 -5.54
N VAL A 62 -11.99 6.60 -4.85
CA VAL A 62 -12.65 6.04 -3.67
C VAL A 62 -11.71 6.14 -2.48
N ARG A 63 -12.10 6.89 -1.45
CA ARG A 63 -11.34 6.93 -0.20
C ARG A 63 -11.60 5.66 0.60
N VAL A 64 -10.54 5.00 1.02
CA VAL A 64 -10.59 3.80 1.85
C VAL A 64 -10.14 4.14 3.26
N GLY A 65 -11.01 3.95 4.25
CA GLY A 65 -10.68 4.08 5.66
C GLY A 65 -10.56 2.71 6.30
N TRP A 66 -9.36 2.32 6.72
CA TRP A 66 -9.14 1.04 7.41
C TRP A 66 -8.59 1.19 8.85
N ARG A 67 -8.63 2.41 9.39
CA ARG A 67 -8.20 2.72 10.77
C ARG A 67 -8.84 1.80 11.82
N THR A 68 -10.10 1.41 11.63
CA THR A 68 -10.79 0.45 12.51
C THR A 68 -10.04 -0.88 12.60
N ILE A 69 -9.36 -1.30 11.55
CA ILE A 69 -8.46 -2.48 11.54
C ILE A 69 -7.12 -2.09 12.17
N GLY A 70 -6.46 -1.06 11.66
CA GLY A 70 -5.09 -0.69 11.98
C GLY A 70 -4.81 -0.35 13.44
N VAL A 71 -5.79 0.16 14.19
CA VAL A 71 -5.61 0.53 15.61
C VAL A 71 -5.60 -0.67 16.58
N ARG A 72 -5.86 -1.88 16.10
CA ARG A 72 -5.94 -3.09 16.94
C ARG A 72 -5.05 -4.20 16.39
N PRO A 73 -3.95 -4.57 17.08
CA PRO A 73 -3.07 -5.64 16.63
C PRO A 73 -3.81 -6.93 16.28
N ALA A 74 -4.73 -7.38 17.12
CA ALA A 74 -5.51 -8.59 16.86
C ALA A 74 -6.34 -8.55 15.56
N ARG A 75 -6.69 -7.36 15.05
CA ARG A 75 -7.38 -7.22 13.76
C ARG A 75 -6.41 -7.28 12.60
N ILE A 76 -5.20 -6.74 12.79
CA ILE A 76 -4.10 -6.89 11.82
C ILE A 76 -3.75 -8.36 11.68
N THR A 77 -3.57 -9.08 12.80
CA THR A 77 -3.32 -10.53 12.79
C THR A 77 -4.41 -11.28 12.04
N ALA A 78 -5.69 -11.05 12.34
CA ALA A 78 -6.80 -11.74 11.67
C ALA A 78 -6.82 -11.48 10.15
N ILE A 79 -6.53 -10.26 9.70
CA ILE A 79 -6.41 -9.95 8.27
C ILE A 79 -5.17 -10.60 7.68
N GLY A 80 -4.04 -10.59 8.39
CA GLY A 80 -2.81 -11.27 7.98
C GLY A 80 -2.98 -12.77 7.79
N GLU A 81 -3.74 -13.44 8.67
CA GLU A 81 -4.10 -14.85 8.53
C GLU A 81 -4.94 -15.11 7.27
N ILE A 82 -5.92 -14.25 6.96
CA ILE A 82 -6.70 -14.34 5.72
C ILE A 82 -5.79 -14.11 4.49
N MET A 83 -4.90 -13.13 4.56
CA MET A 83 -3.94 -12.90 3.47
C MET A 83 -3.00 -14.10 3.27
N ALA A 84 -2.53 -14.73 4.35
CA ALA A 84 -1.68 -15.92 4.28
C ALA A 84 -2.43 -17.10 3.63
N ASP A 85 -3.71 -17.28 3.96
CA ASP A 85 -4.56 -18.30 3.35
C ASP A 85 -4.67 -18.10 1.82
N VAL A 86 -4.90 -16.85 1.37
CA VAL A 86 -4.89 -16.51 -0.06
C VAL A 86 -3.53 -16.80 -0.72
N VAL A 87 -2.41 -16.52 -0.04
CA VAL A 87 -1.08 -16.83 -0.56
C VAL A 87 -0.91 -18.34 -0.74
N ILE A 88 -1.32 -19.15 0.24
CA ILE A 88 -1.25 -20.63 0.16
C ILE A 88 -2.10 -21.17 -0.99
N GLU A 89 -3.26 -20.56 -1.26
CA GLU A 89 -4.12 -20.96 -2.38
C GLU A 89 -3.50 -20.64 -3.75
N GLU A 90 -2.84 -19.46 -3.86
CA GLU A 90 -2.35 -18.95 -5.15
C GLU A 90 -0.93 -19.39 -5.50
N VAL A 91 -0.10 -19.76 -4.50
CA VAL A 91 1.34 -19.98 -4.71
C VAL A 91 1.82 -21.23 -3.97
N GLU A 92 2.51 -22.11 -4.70
CA GLU A 92 3.02 -23.37 -4.13
C GLU A 92 4.15 -23.17 -3.10
N THR A 93 5.03 -22.20 -3.33
CA THR A 93 6.20 -21.93 -2.45
C THR A 93 6.49 -20.44 -2.37
N VAL A 94 6.83 -19.98 -1.17
CA VAL A 94 7.25 -18.61 -0.86
C VAL A 94 8.49 -18.66 0.00
N ASP A 95 9.50 -17.86 -0.30
CA ASP A 95 10.73 -17.74 0.48
C ASP A 95 10.77 -16.46 1.32
N THR A 96 10.14 -15.40 0.81
CA THR A 96 10.17 -14.08 1.45
C THR A 96 8.87 -13.32 1.17
N VAL A 97 8.33 -12.69 2.19
CA VAL A 97 7.23 -11.73 2.07
C VAL A 97 7.78 -10.31 2.14
N VAL A 98 7.46 -9.47 1.17
CA VAL A 98 7.87 -8.05 1.13
C VAL A 98 6.70 -7.16 1.51
N GLY A 99 6.85 -6.38 2.58
CA GLY A 99 5.92 -5.32 2.94
C GLY A 99 6.31 -3.98 2.31
N ILE A 100 5.37 -3.29 1.70
CA ILE A 100 5.58 -1.92 1.22
C ILE A 100 5.38 -0.94 2.39
N SER A 101 6.34 -0.07 2.61
CA SER A 101 6.26 0.88 3.72
C SER A 101 5.28 2.04 3.39
N ILE A 102 4.45 2.43 4.35
CA ILE A 102 4.45 2.10 5.77
C ILE A 102 3.40 1.01 6.07
N ASN A 103 2.26 1.06 5.46
CA ASN A 103 1.04 0.36 5.88
C ASN A 103 1.12 -1.15 5.60
N GLY A 104 1.73 -1.56 4.50
CA GLY A 104 1.91 -2.96 4.14
C GLY A 104 2.80 -3.75 5.09
N ILE A 105 3.66 -3.06 5.88
CA ILE A 105 4.61 -3.72 6.79
C ILE A 105 3.90 -4.57 7.84
N ALA A 106 2.86 -4.03 8.47
CA ALA A 106 2.16 -4.73 9.54
C ALA A 106 1.53 -6.04 9.05
N PHE A 107 0.87 -6.01 7.90
CA PHE A 107 0.29 -7.21 7.28
C PHE A 107 1.36 -8.19 6.79
N ALA A 108 2.46 -7.69 6.21
CA ALA A 108 3.55 -8.54 5.74
C ALA A 108 4.20 -9.33 6.87
N HIS A 109 4.35 -8.75 8.06
CA HIS A 109 4.86 -9.47 9.24
C HIS A 109 3.92 -10.61 9.64
N GLU A 110 2.61 -10.38 9.68
CA GLU A 110 1.64 -11.42 10.05
C GLU A 110 1.59 -12.54 8.99
N VAL A 111 1.63 -12.17 7.70
CA VAL A 111 1.68 -13.16 6.62
C VAL A 111 2.97 -13.99 6.69
N ALA A 112 4.13 -13.35 6.85
CA ALA A 112 5.41 -14.03 6.96
C ALA A 112 5.46 -14.96 8.19
N GLN A 113 4.90 -14.53 9.33
CA GLN A 113 4.77 -15.35 10.53
C GLN A 113 3.89 -16.58 10.27
N SER A 114 2.74 -16.40 9.59
CA SER A 114 1.81 -17.50 9.29
C SER A 114 2.41 -18.53 8.33
N LEU A 115 3.29 -18.08 7.42
CA LEU A 115 3.96 -18.93 6.43
C LEU A 115 5.32 -19.46 6.90
N ASP A 116 5.81 -19.03 8.07
CA ASP A 116 7.15 -19.33 8.60
C ASP A 116 8.29 -18.98 7.61
N VAL A 117 8.23 -17.78 7.03
CA VAL A 117 9.21 -17.28 6.03
C VAL A 117 9.80 -15.94 6.45
N GLU A 118 10.86 -15.51 5.73
CA GLU A 118 11.47 -14.20 5.98
C GLU A 118 10.55 -13.04 5.57
N VAL A 119 10.66 -11.92 6.30
CA VAL A 119 10.05 -10.66 5.91
C VAL A 119 11.12 -9.69 5.39
N ALA A 120 10.86 -9.04 4.27
CA ALA A 120 11.64 -7.91 3.76
C ALA A 120 10.77 -6.66 3.64
N ILE A 121 11.40 -5.49 3.58
CA ILE A 121 10.68 -4.22 3.52
C ILE A 121 11.19 -3.41 2.32
N HIS A 122 10.26 -3.00 1.48
CA HIS A 122 10.51 -2.01 0.44
C HIS A 122 10.06 -0.63 0.92
N ARG A 123 10.92 0.36 0.77
CA ARG A 123 10.64 1.77 1.10
C ARG A 123 10.57 2.58 -0.18
N ASN A 124 9.48 3.32 -0.34
CA ASN A 124 9.46 4.38 -1.32
C ASN A 124 10.46 5.48 -0.91
N VAL A 125 11.35 5.82 -1.82
CA VAL A 125 12.30 6.93 -1.66
C VAL A 125 11.84 8.05 -2.59
N ASP A 126 11.76 9.27 -2.05
CA ASP A 126 11.41 10.45 -2.84
C ASP A 126 12.43 10.71 -3.93
N GLY A 127 11.97 11.06 -5.12
CA GLY A 127 12.83 11.62 -6.15
C GLY A 127 12.49 11.18 -7.57
N GLU A 128 12.64 9.94 -7.95
CA GLU A 128 12.42 9.52 -9.33
C GLU A 128 11.44 8.34 -9.46
N PRO A 129 10.70 8.24 -10.58
CA PRO A 129 9.95 7.04 -10.90
C PRO A 129 10.90 5.82 -10.88
N GLY A 130 10.57 4.82 -10.07
CA GLY A 130 11.44 3.66 -9.86
C GLY A 130 12.39 3.78 -8.66
N ALA A 131 12.46 4.93 -7.99
CA ALA A 131 13.23 5.09 -6.76
C ALA A 131 12.51 4.35 -5.61
N GLY A 132 13.13 3.31 -5.12
CA GLY A 132 12.73 2.55 -3.95
C GLY A 132 13.93 1.75 -3.47
N ALA A 133 13.96 1.43 -2.19
CA ALA A 133 15.05 0.67 -1.62
C ALA A 133 14.55 -0.47 -0.75
N LEU A 134 15.02 -1.67 -1.05
CA LEU A 134 14.92 -2.80 -0.12
C LEU A 134 15.80 -2.51 1.09
N SER A 135 15.23 -2.71 2.28
CA SER A 135 15.96 -2.49 3.52
C SER A 135 16.93 -3.64 3.80
N ASN A 136 18.23 -3.34 3.96
CA ASN A 136 19.27 -4.31 4.27
C ASN A 136 19.24 -4.83 5.72
N LYS A 137 18.26 -4.42 6.54
CA LYS A 137 18.09 -4.84 7.93
C LYS A 137 17.08 -5.98 8.10
N TYR A 138 16.43 -6.37 7.03
CA TYR A 138 15.39 -7.41 7.00
C TYR A 138 15.81 -8.52 6.03
N GLY A 139 14.91 -9.44 5.76
CA GLY A 139 15.15 -10.56 4.86
C GLY A 139 15.62 -10.15 3.46
N GLN A 140 16.25 -11.07 2.78
CA GLN A 140 16.79 -10.87 1.43
C GLN A 140 15.82 -11.41 0.39
N VAL A 141 15.79 -10.77 -0.77
CA VAL A 141 14.92 -11.17 -1.89
C VAL A 141 15.68 -11.77 -3.08
N GLY A 142 17.01 -11.68 -3.06
CA GLY A 142 17.87 -12.13 -4.17
C GLY A 142 18.08 -13.66 -4.22
N GLY A 143 18.85 -14.09 -5.23
CA GLY A 143 19.23 -15.51 -5.37
C GLY A 143 18.11 -16.41 -5.91
N GLY A 144 17.17 -15.85 -6.64
CA GLY A 144 16.04 -16.61 -7.19
C GLY A 144 14.94 -16.93 -6.19
N LYS A 145 14.92 -16.26 -5.02
CA LYS A 145 13.86 -16.42 -4.03
C LYS A 145 12.50 -16.06 -4.61
N LYS A 146 11.50 -16.85 -4.29
CA LYS A 146 10.08 -16.57 -4.58
C LYS A 146 9.50 -15.60 -3.59
N VAL A 147 9.03 -14.48 -4.07
CA VAL A 147 8.64 -13.32 -3.26
C VAL A 147 7.16 -13.00 -3.45
N VAL A 148 6.46 -12.83 -2.33
CA VAL A 148 5.11 -12.25 -2.29
C VAL A 148 5.19 -10.82 -1.78
N ILE A 149 4.49 -9.89 -2.45
CA ILE A 149 4.41 -8.49 -2.04
C ILE A 149 3.08 -8.24 -1.34
N ILE A 150 3.12 -7.59 -0.18
CA ILE A 150 1.94 -7.21 0.61
C ILE A 150 1.86 -5.70 0.75
N ASP A 151 0.66 -5.15 0.51
CA ASP A 151 0.36 -3.74 0.77
C ASP A 151 -1.08 -3.57 1.28
N ASP A 152 -1.43 -2.37 1.75
CA ASP A 152 -2.80 -2.06 2.20
C ASP A 152 -3.71 -1.71 1.03
N VAL A 153 -3.34 -0.72 0.20
CA VAL A 153 -4.21 -0.20 -0.86
C VAL A 153 -3.45 -0.03 -2.17
N LEU A 154 -3.94 -0.67 -3.22
CA LEU A 154 -3.46 -0.42 -4.57
C LEU A 154 -4.41 0.56 -5.27
N SER A 155 -3.87 1.72 -5.68
CA SER A 155 -4.59 2.74 -6.45
C SER A 155 -4.07 2.85 -7.89
N SER A 156 -2.97 3.53 -8.15
CA SER A 156 -2.37 3.64 -9.49
C SER A 156 -1.53 2.42 -9.89
N GLY A 157 -0.98 1.71 -8.89
CA GLY A 157 -0.07 0.59 -9.08
C GLY A 157 1.40 1.00 -9.25
N VAL A 158 1.72 2.30 -9.27
CA VAL A 158 3.10 2.79 -9.45
C VAL A 158 4.04 2.27 -8.37
N THR A 159 3.65 2.36 -7.10
CA THR A 159 4.45 1.82 -5.98
C THR A 159 4.67 0.32 -6.10
N MET A 160 3.64 -0.42 -6.49
CA MET A 160 3.73 -1.86 -6.72
C MET A 160 4.70 -2.19 -7.86
N SER A 161 4.60 -1.50 -9.01
CA SER A 161 5.53 -1.65 -10.13
C SER A 161 6.98 -1.37 -9.72
N ASN A 162 7.22 -0.31 -8.97
CA ASN A 162 8.56 0.04 -8.47
C ASN A 162 9.11 -1.05 -7.54
N THR A 163 8.26 -1.62 -6.69
CA THR A 163 8.63 -2.71 -5.77
C THR A 163 8.98 -3.98 -6.55
N ILE A 164 8.18 -4.35 -7.55
CA ILE A 164 8.44 -5.48 -8.45
C ILE A 164 9.79 -5.30 -9.15
N ALA A 165 10.03 -4.12 -9.73
CA ALA A 165 11.28 -3.81 -10.41
C ALA A 165 12.50 -3.91 -9.47
N ALA A 166 12.39 -3.40 -8.24
CA ALA A 166 13.46 -3.47 -7.24
C ALA A 166 13.78 -4.92 -6.83
N ILE A 167 12.77 -5.77 -6.64
CA ILE A 167 12.96 -7.18 -6.30
C ILE A 167 13.61 -7.93 -7.47
N ARG A 168 13.13 -7.73 -8.70
CA ARG A 168 13.72 -8.33 -9.90
C ARG A 168 15.17 -7.89 -10.11
N ALA A 169 15.47 -6.61 -9.89
CA ALA A 169 16.85 -6.08 -9.97
C ALA A 169 17.78 -6.70 -8.91
N ALA A 170 17.24 -7.08 -7.75
CA ALA A 170 17.97 -7.80 -6.70
C ALA A 170 18.09 -9.32 -6.98
N GLY A 171 17.52 -9.83 -8.08
CA GLY A 171 17.57 -11.23 -8.48
C GLY A 171 16.50 -12.10 -7.82
N GLY A 172 15.39 -11.53 -7.35
CA GLY A 172 14.22 -12.26 -6.85
C GLY A 172 13.16 -12.47 -7.93
N GLU A 173 12.29 -13.43 -7.71
CA GLU A 173 11.13 -13.75 -8.54
C GLU A 173 9.86 -13.34 -7.78
N VAL A 174 9.11 -12.35 -8.29
CA VAL A 174 7.83 -11.97 -7.68
C VAL A 174 6.75 -12.89 -8.22
N VAL A 175 6.12 -13.66 -7.34
CA VAL A 175 5.12 -14.68 -7.69
C VAL A 175 3.69 -14.22 -7.44
N LEU A 176 3.49 -13.26 -6.53
CA LEU A 176 2.17 -12.71 -6.21
C LEU A 176 2.30 -11.31 -5.61
N ALA A 177 1.38 -10.43 -5.95
CA ALA A 177 1.09 -9.18 -5.24
C ALA A 177 -0.29 -9.30 -4.58
N LEU A 178 -0.39 -9.03 -3.28
CA LEU A 178 -1.62 -9.12 -2.52
C LEU A 178 -1.84 -7.84 -1.71
N VAL A 179 -3.04 -7.29 -1.79
CA VAL A 179 -3.40 -6.06 -1.10
C VAL A 179 -4.73 -6.22 -0.33
N LEU A 180 -4.89 -5.46 0.75
CA LEU A 180 -6.17 -5.42 1.46
C LEU A 180 -7.26 -4.88 0.53
N VAL A 181 -7.00 -3.77 -0.16
CA VAL A 181 -7.98 -3.16 -1.08
C VAL A 181 -7.35 -2.85 -2.44
N ASN A 182 -7.90 -3.45 -3.49
CA ASN A 182 -7.58 -3.12 -4.88
C ASN A 182 -8.62 -2.12 -5.41
N LYS A 183 -8.20 -0.88 -5.69
CA LYS A 183 -9.05 0.20 -6.25
C LYS A 183 -9.09 0.18 -7.78
N THR A 184 -8.56 -0.87 -8.41
CA THR A 184 -8.48 -0.98 -9.87
C THR A 184 -9.23 -2.21 -10.38
N VAL A 185 -9.43 -2.26 -11.68
CA VAL A 185 -9.95 -3.45 -12.38
C VAL A 185 -8.84 -4.47 -12.70
N ARG A 186 -7.57 -4.14 -12.41
CA ARG A 186 -6.42 -4.99 -12.74
C ARG A 186 -6.39 -6.25 -11.91
N ASN A 187 -5.94 -7.35 -12.52
CA ASN A 187 -5.67 -8.62 -11.88
C ASN A 187 -4.16 -8.97 -11.94
N GLU A 188 -3.36 -8.06 -12.47
CA GLU A 188 -1.90 -8.17 -12.57
C GLU A 188 -1.24 -6.78 -12.58
N VAL A 189 0.03 -6.73 -12.21
CA VAL A 189 0.93 -5.58 -12.34
C VAL A 189 2.26 -6.11 -12.84
N ASP A 190 2.75 -5.61 -13.99
CA ASP A 190 4.04 -6.00 -14.60
C ASP A 190 4.21 -7.53 -14.70
N ASP A 191 3.18 -8.21 -15.23
CA ASP A 191 3.11 -9.68 -15.38
C ASP A 191 3.11 -10.46 -14.04
N VAL A 192 2.87 -9.79 -12.91
CA VAL A 192 2.70 -10.42 -11.60
C VAL A 192 1.22 -10.50 -11.26
N PRO A 193 0.67 -11.68 -10.92
CA PRO A 193 -0.69 -11.81 -10.45
C PRO A 193 -0.99 -10.88 -9.27
N LEU A 194 -2.13 -10.19 -9.32
CA LEU A 194 -2.59 -9.29 -8.28
C LEU A 194 -3.89 -9.79 -7.67
N ARG A 195 -3.92 -9.90 -6.34
CA ARG A 195 -5.13 -10.18 -5.58
C ARG A 195 -5.42 -9.06 -4.60
N GLY A 196 -6.69 -8.82 -4.37
CA GLY A 196 -7.16 -7.92 -3.31
C GLY A 196 -8.22 -8.63 -2.49
N LEU A 197 -8.16 -8.55 -1.17
CA LEU A 197 -9.22 -9.10 -0.32
C LEU A 197 -10.55 -8.38 -0.62
N ILE A 198 -10.47 -7.09 -0.92
CA ILE A 198 -11.60 -6.26 -1.32
C ILE A 198 -11.27 -5.57 -2.64
N ARG A 199 -12.24 -5.51 -3.55
CA ARG A 199 -12.16 -4.68 -4.74
C ARG A 199 -13.14 -3.51 -4.63
N ALA A 200 -12.62 -2.30 -4.76
CA ALA A 200 -13.40 -1.06 -4.67
C ALA A 200 -13.19 -0.23 -5.95
N VAL A 201 -14.06 -0.40 -6.93
CA VAL A 201 -13.99 0.34 -8.21
C VAL A 201 -15.20 1.25 -8.37
N PRO A 202 -15.04 2.47 -8.90
CA PRO A 202 -16.16 3.33 -9.24
C PRO A 202 -16.98 2.70 -10.38
N VAL A 203 -18.29 2.93 -10.38
CA VAL A 203 -19.25 2.54 -11.42
C VAL A 203 -19.69 3.73 -12.23
#